data_3a1b4c44c000160b229d39cfb84ac80b
#
_entry.id   3a1b4c44c000160b229d39cfb84ac80b
#
_cell.length_a   1.000
_cell.length_b   1.000
_cell.length_c   1.000
_cell.angle_alpha   90.00
_cell.angle_beta   90.00
_cell.angle_gamma   90.00
#
_symmetry.space_group_name_H-M   'P 1'
#
loop_
_entity.id
_entity.type
_entity.pdbx_description
1 polymer ?
#
loop_
_entity_poly.entity_id
_entity_poly.type
_entity_poly.pdbx_seq_one_letter_code
_entity_poly.pdbx_strand_id
1 'polypeptide(L)' 'MPPPPDDVFTLLPKLRLAARLLLGDVNASDRLVERTLEQAIRDVDCRQLGQSTENWLNEIMRELANTHGANLMH' A
#
# COMPACT_ATOMS: atom_id res chain seq x y z
N MET A 1 -0.76 -25.82 8.06
CA MET A 1 0.00 -24.67 8.56
C MET A 1 -0.72 -23.39 8.22
N PRO A 2 -1.05 -22.57 9.19
CA PRO A 2 -1.76 -21.34 8.87
C PRO A 2 -0.85 -20.39 8.09
N PRO A 3 -1.41 -19.58 7.17
CA PRO A 3 -0.61 -18.61 6.45
C PRO A 3 -0.07 -17.54 7.42
N PRO A 4 1.09 -16.96 7.10
CA PRO A 4 1.60 -15.87 7.92
C PRO A 4 0.58 -14.73 7.99
N PRO A 5 0.40 -14.08 9.14
CA PRO A 5 -0.55 -12.99 9.26
C PRO A 5 -0.21 -11.78 8.40
N ASP A 6 1.04 -11.71 7.94
CA ASP A 6 1.54 -10.60 7.13
C ASP A 6 1.59 -10.91 5.64
N ASP A 7 0.83 -11.90 5.18
CA ASP A 7 0.78 -12.25 3.77
C ASP A 7 0.20 -11.09 2.96
N VAL A 8 0.94 -10.63 1.97
CA VAL A 8 0.54 -9.51 1.11
C VAL A 8 -0.77 -9.81 0.40
N PHE A 9 -0.97 -11.04 -0.05
CA PHE A 9 -2.20 -11.41 -0.75
C PHE A 9 -3.43 -11.29 0.16
N THR A 10 -3.26 -11.56 1.44
CA THR A 10 -4.33 -11.40 2.42
C THR A 10 -4.63 -9.91 2.66
N LEU A 11 -3.61 -9.06 2.52
CA LEU A 11 -3.75 -7.62 2.76
C LEU A 11 -4.27 -6.85 1.55
N LEU A 12 -4.23 -7.42 0.34
CA LEU A 12 -4.65 -6.71 -0.87
C LEU A 12 -6.03 -6.07 -0.76
N PRO A 13 -7.08 -6.78 -0.29
CA PRO A 13 -8.38 -6.15 -0.17
C PRO A 13 -8.38 -4.95 0.78
N LYS A 14 -7.62 -5.04 1.87
CA LYS A 14 -7.50 -3.95 2.83
C LYS A 14 -6.76 -2.76 2.23
N LEU A 15 -5.71 -3.02 1.46
CA LEU A 15 -4.96 -1.97 0.78
C LEU A 15 -5.82 -1.25 -0.24
N ARG A 16 -6.61 -1.99 -1.00
CA ARG A 16 -7.52 -1.41 -1.98
C ARG A 16 -8.56 -0.51 -1.33
N LEU A 17 -9.12 -0.97 -0.22
CA LEU A 17 -10.09 -0.18 0.52
C LEU A 17 -9.44 1.09 1.07
N ALA A 18 -8.26 0.99 1.65
CA ALA A 18 -7.55 2.14 2.16
C ALA A 18 -7.24 3.14 1.05
N ALA A 19 -6.80 2.66 -0.12
CA ALA A 19 -6.49 3.51 -1.26
C ALA A 19 -7.74 4.24 -1.75
N ARG A 20 -8.89 3.57 -1.78
CA ARG A 20 -10.15 4.19 -2.19
C ARG A 20 -10.60 5.27 -1.22
N LEU A 21 -10.35 5.07 0.06
CA LEU A 21 -10.66 6.07 1.07
C LEU A 21 -9.76 7.30 0.93
N LEU A 22 -8.52 7.11 0.49
CA LEU A 22 -7.58 8.21 0.29
C LEU A 22 -7.86 9.00 -0.98
N LEU A 23 -8.19 8.33 -2.08
CA LEU A 23 -8.28 8.97 -3.38
C LEU A 23 -9.71 9.11 -3.91
N GLY A 24 -10.62 8.23 -3.51
CA GLY A 24 -12.02 8.28 -3.96
C GLY A 24 -12.26 7.86 -5.40
N ASP A 25 -11.23 7.46 -6.13
CA ASP A 25 -11.31 7.03 -7.53
C ASP A 25 -10.78 5.61 -7.65
N VAL A 26 -11.56 4.70 -8.27
CA VAL A 26 -11.19 3.29 -8.38
C VAL A 26 -9.90 3.11 -9.18
N ASN A 27 -9.80 3.78 -10.33
CA ASN A 27 -8.61 3.64 -11.17
C ASN A 27 -7.36 4.20 -10.50
N ALA A 28 -7.48 5.36 -9.88
CA ALA A 28 -6.36 5.96 -9.14
C ALA A 28 -5.99 5.10 -7.93
N SER A 29 -6.99 4.52 -7.26
CA SER A 29 -6.75 3.65 -6.11
C SER A 29 -5.98 2.39 -6.50
N ASP A 30 -6.34 1.77 -7.63
CA ASP A 30 -5.63 0.59 -8.11
C ASP A 30 -4.18 0.90 -8.45
N ARG A 31 -3.93 2.07 -9.05
CA ARG A 31 -2.57 2.52 -9.34
C ARG A 31 -1.79 2.78 -8.06
N LEU A 32 -2.44 3.34 -7.06
CA LEU A 32 -1.79 3.59 -5.78
C LEU A 32 -1.38 2.29 -5.11
N VAL A 33 -2.25 1.27 -5.12
CA VAL A 33 -1.91 -0.05 -4.56
C VAL A 33 -0.73 -0.65 -5.32
N GLU A 34 -0.75 -0.59 -6.64
CA GLU A 34 0.33 -1.11 -7.47
C GLU A 34 1.66 -0.42 -7.14
N ARG A 35 1.67 0.90 -7.06
CA ARG A 35 2.88 1.65 -6.72
C ARG A 35 3.34 1.38 -5.31
N THR A 36 2.40 1.19 -4.38
CA THR A 36 2.74 0.84 -3.01
C THR A 36 3.50 -0.49 -2.96
N LEU A 37 3.02 -1.49 -3.70
CA LEU A 37 3.67 -2.79 -3.73
C LEU A 37 5.04 -2.72 -4.41
N GLU A 38 5.16 -1.96 -5.48
CA GLU A 38 6.44 -1.77 -6.15
C GLU A 38 7.45 -1.10 -5.21
N GLN A 39 7.02 -0.06 -4.51
CA GLN A 39 7.88 0.64 -3.57
C GLN A 39 8.28 -0.27 -2.41
N ALA A 40 7.36 -1.09 -1.94
CA ALA A 40 7.64 -2.03 -0.86
C ALA A 40 8.71 -3.05 -1.26
N ILE A 41 8.68 -3.53 -2.50
CA ILE A 41 9.69 -4.45 -3.00
C ILE A 41 11.07 -3.79 -3.01
N ARG A 42 11.14 -2.52 -3.41
CA ARG A 42 12.40 -1.78 -3.43
C ARG A 42 12.94 -1.48 -2.03
N ASP A 43 12.02 -1.23 -1.10
CA ASP A 43 12.39 -0.77 0.24
C ASP A 43 12.30 -1.87 1.30
N VAL A 44 12.27 -3.13 0.88
CA VAL A 44 12.11 -4.24 1.81
C VAL A 44 13.20 -4.25 2.88
N ASP A 45 14.41 -3.83 2.54
CA ASP A 45 15.52 -3.77 3.48
C ASP A 45 15.41 -2.59 4.44
N CYS A 46 14.54 -1.63 4.14
CA CYS A 46 14.33 -0.46 4.98
C CYS A 46 13.20 -0.65 6.01
N ARG A 47 12.54 -1.80 5.97
CA ARG A 47 11.44 -2.10 6.88
C ARG A 47 11.97 -2.19 8.31
N GLN A 48 11.30 -1.48 9.22
CA GLN A 48 11.68 -1.49 10.63
C GLN A 48 11.28 -2.81 11.28
N LEU A 49 12.16 -3.31 12.16
CA LEU A 49 11.85 -4.49 12.95
C LEU A 49 10.68 -4.20 13.88
N GLY A 50 9.77 -5.15 13.99
CA GLY A 50 8.60 -5.01 14.86
C GLY A 50 7.42 -4.32 14.20
N GLN A 51 7.61 -3.70 13.04
CA GLN A 51 6.51 -3.09 12.30
C GLN A 51 5.75 -4.16 11.51
N SER A 52 4.43 -4.17 11.59
CA SER A 52 3.64 -5.12 10.81
C SER A 52 3.71 -4.76 9.32
N THR A 53 3.55 -5.76 8.48
CA THR A 53 3.52 -5.54 7.04
C THR A 53 2.38 -4.60 6.66
N GLU A 54 1.22 -4.75 7.28
CA GLU A 54 0.08 -3.88 7.01
C GLU A 54 0.39 -2.41 7.34
N ASN A 55 0.97 -2.15 8.51
CA ASN A 55 1.34 -0.78 8.90
C ASN A 55 2.38 -0.20 7.95
N TRP A 56 3.37 -0.99 7.60
CA TRP A 56 4.43 -0.57 6.70
C TRP A 56 3.88 -0.20 5.32
N LEU A 57 3.03 -1.06 4.75
CA LEU A 57 2.43 -0.80 3.45
C LEU A 57 1.49 0.41 3.49
N ASN A 58 0.75 0.58 4.59
CA ASN A 58 -0.11 1.75 4.75
C ASN A 58 0.68 3.05 4.82
N GLU A 59 1.85 3.04 5.46
CA GLU A 59 2.72 4.20 5.50
C GLU A 59 3.23 4.57 4.11
N ILE A 60 3.67 3.57 3.34
CA ILE A 60 4.12 3.80 1.96
C ILE A 60 2.97 4.37 1.13
N MET A 61 1.79 3.78 1.25
CA MET A 61 0.62 4.21 0.51
C MET A 61 0.26 5.65 0.82
N ARG A 62 0.30 6.01 2.09
CA ARG A 62 -0.02 7.37 2.53
C ARG A 62 0.97 8.39 1.98
N GLU A 63 2.25 8.04 2.00
CA GLU A 63 3.28 8.91 1.44
C GLU A 63 3.10 9.10 -0.06
N LEU A 64 2.82 8.03 -0.79
CA LEU A 64 2.60 8.10 -2.22
C LEU A 64 1.34 8.91 -2.55
N ALA A 65 0.28 8.74 -1.77
CA ALA A 65 -0.94 9.51 -1.98
C ALA A 65 -0.71 10.99 -1.76
N ASN A 66 0.06 11.35 -0.74
CA ASN A 66 0.36 12.76 -0.46
C ASN A 66 1.28 13.39 -1.51
N THR A 67 2.22 12.60 -2.04
CA THR A 67 3.22 13.11 -2.98
C THR A 67 2.70 13.07 -4.42
N HIS A 68 1.99 12.01 -4.79
CA HIS A 68 1.59 11.75 -6.18
C HIS A 68 0.08 11.68 -6.39
N GLY A 69 -0.71 12.02 -5.36
CA GLY A 69 -2.16 11.90 -5.45
C GLY A 69 -2.76 12.62 -6.64
N ALA A 70 -2.33 13.85 -6.90
CA ALA A 70 -2.83 14.62 -8.03
C ALA A 70 -2.50 13.96 -9.36
N ASN A 71 -1.32 13.37 -9.49
CA ASN A 71 -0.92 12.70 -10.72
C ASN A 71 -1.68 11.40 -10.93
N LEU A 72 -2.03 10.71 -9.84
CA LEU A 72 -2.78 9.47 -9.92
C LEU A 72 -4.24 9.69 -10.30
N MET A 73 -4.77 10.87 -10.00
CA MET A 73 -6.15 11.22 -10.27
C MET A 73 -6.38 11.82 -11.66
N HIS A 74 -5.33 12.04 -12.41
CA HIS A 74 -5.42 12.56 -13.77
C HIS A 74 -5.26 11.48 -14.86
#